data_50368a7e9f718a8ea679b9fd07c36fcc
#
_entry.id   50368a7e9f718a8ea679b9fd07c36fcc
#
_cell.length_a   1.000
_cell.length_b   1.000
_cell.length_c   1.000
_cell.angle_alpha   90.00
_cell.angle_beta   90.00
_cell.angle_gamma   90.00
#
_symmetry.space_group_name_H-M   'P 1'
#
loop_
_entity.id
_entity.type
_entity.pdbx_description
1 polymer ?
#
loop_
_entity_poly.entity_id
_entity_poly.type
_entity_poly.pdbx_seq_one_letter_code
_entity_poly.pdbx_strand_id
1 'polypeptide(L)'
;MTKTMTGAAALLLATSLTGGAAAAAELRLSHQWSTSDVRHEVAQMVADEVAAADVDLEITIFPSASLFKAREQYQPLSRGQLDMTVLPLSYAGGMQPAYNLTLMPGLVKNHDHAARLNDSPFMDAIEETMAEDDVMVLVHGYLAGGFAGKDGCITSPGDMPGKQTRAAGKAFEQMLAGAGASIASMASSEIYNAMQTGVLDAANTSSSSFVSYRIYEQVACYTPPGDYALWFMYQPMLINKTTFEGLTEEQQQALTAAAETAQAYYLEEAKKEDAESRRVFEEAGVEIADMTAEEFEAWRQLAQETSYVAFVEETPGGQELLDLALAVD
;
A
#
# COMPACT_ATOMS: atom_id res chain seq x y z
N MET A 1 -55.93 27.05 -72.68
CA MET A 1 -55.26 25.73 -72.55
C MET A 1 -53.84 25.98 -72.10
N THR A 2 -53.59 25.93 -70.81
CA THR A 2 -52.28 26.18 -70.21
C THR A 2 -51.93 24.99 -69.34
N LYS A 3 -50.86 24.24 -69.70
CA LYS A 3 -50.36 23.10 -69.02
C LYS A 3 -49.32 23.59 -67.95
N THR A 4 -49.61 23.36 -66.70
CA THR A 4 -48.68 23.51 -65.58
C THR A 4 -47.83 22.25 -65.44
N MET A 5 -46.49 22.37 -65.51
CA MET A 5 -45.54 21.34 -65.18
C MET A 5 -45.12 21.51 -63.73
N THR A 6 -45.41 20.51 -62.90
CA THR A 6 -44.96 20.41 -61.52
C THR A 6 -43.63 19.70 -61.51
N GLY A 7 -42.56 20.41 -61.15
CA GLY A 7 -41.22 19.83 -60.83
C GLY A 7 -41.15 19.34 -59.43
N ALA A 8 -40.88 18.04 -59.23
CA ALA A 8 -40.57 17.46 -57.93
C ALA A 8 -39.08 17.63 -57.65
N ALA A 9 -38.74 18.41 -56.63
CA ALA A 9 -37.39 18.51 -56.08
C ALA A 9 -37.16 17.40 -55.04
N ALA A 10 -36.27 16.46 -55.36
CA ALA A 10 -35.84 15.44 -54.45
C ALA A 10 -34.78 16.02 -53.51
N LEU A 11 -35.12 16.19 -52.23
CA LEU A 11 -34.20 16.56 -51.15
C LEU A 11 -33.41 15.32 -50.72
N LEU A 12 -32.12 15.24 -51.10
CA LEU A 12 -31.16 14.27 -50.55
C LEU A 12 -30.75 14.71 -49.15
N LEU A 13 -31.27 14.07 -48.11
CA LEU A 13 -30.74 14.18 -46.75
C LEU A 13 -29.40 13.39 -46.69
N ALA A 14 -28.29 14.13 -46.68
CA ALA A 14 -27.00 13.58 -46.31
C ALA A 14 -26.96 13.45 -44.76
N THR A 15 -27.15 12.26 -44.24
CA THR A 15 -26.85 11.93 -42.84
C THR A 15 -25.34 11.89 -42.66
N SER A 16 -24.75 12.97 -42.17
CA SER A 16 -23.39 13.01 -41.67
C SER A 16 -23.35 12.20 -40.36
N LEU A 17 -22.82 10.97 -40.44
CA LEU A 17 -22.31 10.27 -39.23
C LEU A 17 -21.14 11.08 -38.71
N THR A 18 -21.38 11.95 -37.75
CA THR A 18 -20.32 12.46 -36.89
C THR A 18 -19.93 11.31 -35.97
N GLY A 19 -18.89 10.57 -36.34
CA GLY A 19 -18.17 9.72 -35.40
C GLY A 19 -17.64 10.64 -34.33
N GLY A 20 -18.30 10.71 -33.17
CA GLY A 20 -17.74 11.30 -31.99
C GLY A 20 -16.51 10.46 -31.65
N ALA A 21 -15.32 11.06 -31.67
CA ALA A 21 -14.16 10.46 -30.98
C ALA A 21 -14.61 10.23 -29.53
N ALA A 22 -14.69 8.97 -29.12
CA ALA A 22 -14.85 8.66 -27.71
C ALA A 22 -13.66 9.31 -27.00
N ALA A 23 -13.92 10.15 -26.01
CA ALA A 23 -12.85 10.65 -25.16
C ALA A 23 -12.20 9.44 -24.49
N ALA A 24 -10.87 9.44 -24.39
CA ALA A 24 -10.15 8.42 -23.66
C ALA A 24 -10.75 8.29 -22.25
N ALA A 25 -10.88 7.06 -21.76
CA ALA A 25 -11.27 6.85 -20.36
C ALA A 25 -10.12 7.30 -19.47
N GLU A 26 -10.42 8.07 -18.43
CA GLU A 26 -9.42 8.59 -17.47
C GLU A 26 -9.62 7.92 -16.12
N LEU A 27 -8.56 7.30 -15.59
CA LEU A 27 -8.51 6.76 -14.23
C LEU A 27 -7.63 7.65 -13.35
N ARG A 28 -8.11 7.99 -12.16
CA ARG A 28 -7.38 8.77 -11.17
C ARG A 28 -6.75 7.83 -10.15
N LEU A 29 -5.42 7.85 -10.05
CA LEU A 29 -4.66 7.10 -9.07
C LEU A 29 -4.12 8.03 -7.98
N SER A 30 -4.44 7.77 -6.72
CA SER A 30 -3.96 8.56 -5.58
C SER A 30 -3.05 7.74 -4.68
N HIS A 31 -1.98 8.35 -4.16
CA HIS A 31 -1.14 7.77 -3.12
C HIS A 31 -0.44 8.85 -2.28
N GLN A 32 0.14 8.44 -1.12
CA GLN A 32 0.70 9.39 -0.15
C GLN A 32 2.19 9.72 -0.36
N TRP A 33 2.91 8.95 -1.16
CA TRP A 33 4.38 9.04 -1.26
C TRP A 33 4.85 10.08 -2.26
N SER A 34 6.12 10.49 -2.11
CA SER A 34 6.78 11.36 -3.08
C SER A 34 7.04 10.63 -4.40
N THR A 35 7.42 11.37 -5.43
CA THR A 35 7.73 10.81 -6.75
C THR A 35 9.07 10.06 -6.82
N SER A 36 9.85 10.05 -5.73
CA SER A 36 11.09 9.26 -5.60
C SER A 36 10.90 7.97 -4.83
N ASP A 37 9.68 7.55 -4.56
CA ASP A 37 9.36 6.36 -3.78
C ASP A 37 8.97 5.21 -4.71
N VAL A 38 9.40 3.99 -4.41
CA VAL A 38 9.14 2.80 -5.25
C VAL A 38 7.65 2.60 -5.56
N ARG A 39 6.75 2.97 -4.64
CA ARG A 39 5.30 2.88 -4.86
C ARG A 39 4.78 3.87 -5.88
N HIS A 40 5.44 5.02 -6.03
CA HIS A 40 5.17 5.93 -7.14
C HIS A 40 5.73 5.38 -8.46
N GLU A 41 6.93 4.81 -8.43
CA GLU A 41 7.54 4.20 -9.62
C GLU A 41 6.67 3.06 -10.16
N VAL A 42 6.13 2.20 -9.28
CA VAL A 42 5.15 1.16 -9.65
C VAL A 42 3.90 1.76 -10.29
N ALA A 43 3.37 2.84 -9.70
CA ALA A 43 2.19 3.53 -10.25
C ALA A 43 2.48 4.16 -11.62
N GLN A 44 3.66 4.78 -11.77
CA GLN A 44 4.11 5.38 -13.03
C GLN A 44 4.32 4.32 -14.11
N MET A 45 4.91 3.16 -13.76
CA MET A 45 5.11 2.05 -14.69
C MET A 45 3.76 1.55 -15.24
N VAL A 46 2.75 1.36 -14.39
CA VAL A 46 1.41 0.96 -14.84
C VAL A 46 0.81 2.02 -15.78
N ALA A 47 0.95 3.31 -15.44
CA ALA A 47 0.43 4.39 -16.28
C ALA A 47 1.14 4.46 -17.65
N ASP A 48 2.47 4.31 -17.67
CA ASP A 48 3.28 4.36 -18.89
C ASP A 48 3.00 3.16 -19.80
N GLU A 49 2.88 1.95 -19.25
CA GLU A 49 2.56 0.71 -19.99
C GLU A 49 1.15 0.79 -20.60
N VAL A 50 0.16 1.29 -19.85
CA VAL A 50 -1.21 1.49 -20.35
C VAL A 50 -1.22 2.52 -21.47
N ALA A 51 -0.51 3.64 -21.32
CA ALA A 51 -0.39 4.65 -22.38
C ALA A 51 0.29 4.10 -23.64
N ALA A 52 1.29 3.22 -23.47
CA ALA A 52 2.00 2.57 -24.58
C ALA A 52 1.14 1.55 -25.33
N ALA A 53 0.08 1.01 -24.70
CA ALA A 53 -0.84 0.07 -25.32
C ALA A 53 -1.82 0.71 -26.30
N ASP A 54 -1.96 2.06 -26.31
CA ASP A 54 -2.79 2.86 -27.24
C ASP A 54 -4.28 2.38 -27.29
N VAL A 55 -4.86 2.15 -26.09
CA VAL A 55 -6.23 1.61 -25.92
C VAL A 55 -7.25 2.68 -25.46
N ASP A 56 -7.00 3.95 -25.73
CA ASP A 56 -7.83 5.08 -25.28
C ASP A 56 -8.11 5.06 -23.75
N LEU A 57 -7.08 4.74 -22.96
CA LEU A 57 -7.12 4.75 -21.51
C LEU A 57 -5.93 5.56 -20.97
N GLU A 58 -6.19 6.51 -20.07
CA GLU A 58 -5.17 7.33 -19.42
C GLU A 58 -5.25 7.16 -17.90
N ILE A 59 -4.10 7.11 -17.21
CA ILE A 59 -4.02 7.09 -15.75
C ILE A 59 -3.34 8.37 -15.27
N THR A 60 -4.12 9.23 -14.58
CA THR A 60 -3.60 10.44 -13.94
C THR A 60 -3.21 10.15 -12.49
N ILE A 61 -1.91 10.30 -12.17
CA ILE A 61 -1.38 10.02 -10.82
C ILE A 61 -1.39 11.28 -9.95
N PHE A 62 -1.90 11.16 -8.73
CA PHE A 62 -1.95 12.18 -7.69
C PHE A 62 -1.05 11.77 -6.51
N PRO A 63 0.26 12.07 -6.54
CA PRO A 63 1.21 11.72 -5.51
C PRO A 63 1.11 12.64 -4.28
N SER A 64 1.85 12.31 -3.21
CA SER A 64 2.03 13.14 -2.01
C SER A 64 0.73 13.52 -1.31
N ALA A 65 -0.27 12.62 -1.33
CA ALA A 65 -1.61 12.85 -0.77
C ALA A 65 -2.31 14.12 -1.33
N SER A 66 -2.02 14.48 -2.60
CA SER A 66 -2.54 15.69 -3.23
C SER A 66 -4.04 15.63 -3.55
N LEU A 67 -4.63 14.43 -3.67
CA LEU A 67 -6.06 14.25 -3.92
C LEU A 67 -6.80 13.81 -2.65
N PHE A 68 -6.32 12.77 -1.97
CA PHE A 68 -6.88 12.27 -0.71
C PHE A 68 -5.75 12.06 0.30
N LYS A 69 -6.04 12.29 1.60
CA LYS A 69 -5.09 12.01 2.67
C LYS A 69 -4.80 10.51 2.78
N ALA A 70 -3.63 10.17 3.29
CA ALA A 70 -3.12 8.81 3.34
C ALA A 70 -4.11 7.76 3.89
N ARG A 71 -4.80 8.09 4.99
CA ARG A 71 -5.75 7.17 5.65
C ARG A 71 -7.20 7.30 5.15
N GLU A 72 -7.44 8.21 4.20
CA GLU A 72 -8.79 8.51 3.71
C GLU A 72 -9.04 7.95 2.29
N GLN A 73 -8.11 7.18 1.70
CA GLN A 73 -8.18 6.79 0.29
C GLN A 73 -9.09 5.57 0.03
N TYR A 74 -9.17 4.63 0.97
CA TYR A 74 -9.93 3.39 0.78
C TYR A 74 -11.44 3.63 0.63
N GLN A 75 -12.03 4.51 1.45
CA GLN A 75 -13.47 4.78 1.39
C GLN A 75 -13.91 5.47 0.07
N PRO A 76 -13.23 6.49 -0.47
CA PRO A 76 -13.52 7.00 -1.82
C PRO A 76 -13.33 5.95 -2.92
N LEU A 77 -12.33 5.07 -2.79
CA LEU A 77 -12.11 3.96 -3.72
C LEU A 77 -13.32 3.01 -3.72
N SER A 78 -13.75 2.53 -2.56
CA SER A 78 -14.89 1.59 -2.45
C SER A 78 -16.22 2.18 -2.92
N ARG A 79 -16.32 3.51 -3.00
CA ARG A 79 -17.51 4.22 -3.48
C ARG A 79 -17.42 4.71 -4.94
N GLY A 80 -16.38 4.35 -5.66
CA GLY A 80 -16.14 4.82 -7.03
C GLY A 80 -15.89 6.34 -7.14
N GLN A 81 -15.53 7.01 -6.04
CA GLN A 81 -15.15 8.42 -6.03
C GLN A 81 -13.65 8.63 -6.33
N LEU A 82 -12.87 7.58 -6.23
CA LEU A 82 -11.49 7.41 -6.63
C LEU A 82 -11.41 6.12 -7.43
N ASP A 83 -10.67 6.11 -8.53
CA ASP A 83 -10.62 4.95 -9.41
C ASP A 83 -9.57 3.95 -8.96
N MET A 84 -8.36 4.41 -8.60
CA MET A 84 -7.22 3.60 -8.19
C MET A 84 -6.47 4.22 -7.00
N THR A 85 -5.83 3.37 -6.22
CA THR A 85 -4.92 3.82 -5.15
C THR A 85 -3.79 2.83 -4.91
N VAL A 86 -2.64 3.32 -4.44
CA VAL A 86 -1.66 2.51 -3.72
C VAL A 86 -1.73 2.92 -2.26
N LEU A 87 -2.04 1.98 -1.36
CA LEU A 87 -2.12 2.29 0.06
C LEU A 87 -1.71 1.11 0.96
N PRO A 88 -1.22 1.39 2.18
CA PRO A 88 -1.08 0.36 3.20
C PRO A 88 -2.46 -0.17 3.59
N LEU A 89 -2.75 -1.45 3.33
CA LEU A 89 -4.10 -1.99 3.53
C LEU A 89 -4.56 -1.90 5.00
N SER A 90 -3.64 -2.02 5.95
CA SER A 90 -3.93 -1.83 7.38
C SER A 90 -4.48 -0.43 7.74
N TYR A 91 -4.33 0.58 6.86
CA TYR A 91 -4.97 1.89 7.06
C TYR A 91 -6.50 1.83 6.92
N ALA A 92 -7.02 0.83 6.22
CA ALA A 92 -8.44 0.53 6.12
C ALA A 92 -8.94 -0.44 7.21
N GLY A 93 -8.05 -0.90 8.12
CA GLY A 93 -8.38 -1.83 9.19
C GLY A 93 -9.44 -1.34 10.19
N GLY A 94 -9.74 -0.04 10.22
CA GLY A 94 -10.87 0.50 10.98
C GLY A 94 -12.24 0.28 10.30
N MET A 95 -12.25 0.08 8.97
CA MET A 95 -13.45 -0.27 8.20
C MET A 95 -13.62 -1.80 8.15
N GLN A 96 -12.52 -2.51 7.84
CA GLN A 96 -12.47 -3.96 7.73
C GLN A 96 -11.40 -4.52 8.67
N PRO A 97 -11.77 -5.03 9.85
CA PRO A 97 -10.79 -5.53 10.83
C PRO A 97 -9.84 -6.60 10.30
N ALA A 98 -10.27 -7.41 9.33
CA ALA A 98 -9.46 -8.43 8.65
C ALA A 98 -8.15 -7.85 8.06
N TYR A 99 -8.18 -6.62 7.57
CA TYR A 99 -7.00 -5.97 6.95
C TYR A 99 -5.86 -5.70 7.95
N ASN A 100 -6.13 -5.71 9.26
CA ASN A 100 -5.08 -5.57 10.26
C ASN A 100 -4.10 -6.75 10.24
N LEU A 101 -4.52 -7.93 9.75
CA LEU A 101 -3.65 -9.11 9.62
C LEU A 101 -2.55 -8.92 8.58
N THR A 102 -2.76 -8.05 7.58
CA THR A 102 -1.77 -7.74 6.54
C THR A 102 -0.57 -6.91 7.04
N LEU A 103 -0.58 -6.53 8.32
CA LEU A 103 0.55 -5.94 9.04
C LEU A 103 0.70 -6.59 10.43
N MET A 104 0.47 -7.89 10.55
CA MET A 104 0.68 -8.57 11.83
C MET A 104 2.17 -8.71 12.12
N PRO A 105 2.66 -8.23 13.29
CA PRO A 105 4.08 -8.27 13.62
C PRO A 105 4.63 -9.70 13.57
N GLY A 106 5.73 -9.90 12.83
CA GLY A 106 6.43 -11.19 12.74
C GLY A 106 5.67 -12.32 12.03
N LEU A 107 4.54 -12.02 11.36
CA LEU A 107 3.80 -12.98 10.54
C LEU A 107 4.55 -13.30 9.25
N VAL A 108 4.98 -12.28 8.53
CA VAL A 108 5.72 -12.42 7.27
C VAL A 108 7.21 -12.58 7.58
N LYS A 109 7.80 -13.68 7.09
CA LYS A 109 9.18 -14.08 7.43
C LYS A 109 10.23 -13.34 6.60
N ASN A 110 9.96 -13.12 5.31
CA ASN A 110 10.84 -12.47 4.33
C ASN A 110 10.07 -12.17 3.05
N HIS A 111 10.71 -11.55 2.06
CA HIS A 111 10.08 -11.21 0.77
C HIS A 111 9.58 -12.43 -0.01
N ASP A 112 10.28 -13.56 0.06
CA ASP A 112 9.84 -14.78 -0.64
C ASP A 112 8.62 -15.40 0.03
N HIS A 113 8.52 -15.32 1.35
CA HIS A 113 7.29 -15.67 2.07
C HIS A 113 6.14 -14.71 1.75
N ALA A 114 6.42 -13.40 1.68
CA ALA A 114 5.45 -12.39 1.26
C ALA A 114 4.90 -12.68 -0.15
N ALA A 115 5.76 -13.07 -1.09
CA ALA A 115 5.35 -13.44 -2.44
C ALA A 115 4.41 -14.68 -2.43
N ARG A 116 4.70 -15.70 -1.60
CA ARG A 116 3.81 -16.87 -1.48
C ARG A 116 2.46 -16.55 -0.83
N LEU A 117 2.42 -15.55 0.05
CA LEU A 117 1.15 -15.08 0.62
C LEU A 117 0.19 -14.54 -0.44
N ASN A 118 0.71 -13.94 -1.53
CA ASN A 118 -0.13 -13.40 -2.61
C ASN A 118 -0.98 -14.48 -3.30
N ASP A 119 -0.46 -15.71 -3.40
CA ASP A 119 -1.13 -16.84 -4.07
C ASP A 119 -1.65 -17.86 -3.04
N SER A 120 -2.15 -17.41 -1.89
CA SER A 120 -2.55 -18.27 -0.78
C SER A 120 -4.03 -18.11 -0.43
N PRO A 121 -4.65 -19.13 0.19
CA PRO A 121 -6.02 -19.04 0.70
C PRO A 121 -6.23 -17.87 1.69
N PHE A 122 -5.17 -17.40 2.35
CA PHE A 122 -5.22 -16.20 3.15
C PHE A 122 -5.51 -14.96 2.29
N MET A 123 -4.77 -14.79 1.18
CA MET A 123 -4.97 -13.65 0.29
C MET A 123 -6.32 -13.74 -0.43
N ASP A 124 -6.74 -14.94 -0.84
CA ASP A 124 -8.08 -15.15 -1.42
C ASP A 124 -9.18 -14.62 -0.48
N ALA A 125 -9.08 -14.89 0.83
CA ALA A 125 -10.05 -14.41 1.83
C ALA A 125 -9.98 -12.88 2.03
N ILE A 126 -8.78 -12.29 1.94
CA ILE A 126 -8.61 -10.81 1.98
C ILE A 126 -9.22 -10.17 0.74
N GLU A 127 -9.01 -10.74 -0.44
CA GLU A 127 -9.57 -10.23 -1.71
C GLU A 127 -11.08 -10.41 -1.79
N GLU A 128 -11.63 -11.50 -1.24
CA GLU A 128 -13.07 -11.68 -1.11
C GLU A 128 -13.68 -10.56 -0.26
N THR A 129 -13.05 -10.21 0.87
CA THR A 129 -13.46 -9.07 1.70
C THR A 129 -13.35 -7.73 0.94
N MET A 130 -12.33 -7.53 0.11
CA MET A 130 -12.21 -6.34 -0.75
C MET A 130 -13.32 -6.30 -1.80
N ALA A 131 -13.65 -7.45 -2.41
CA ALA A 131 -14.70 -7.54 -3.42
C ALA A 131 -16.09 -7.19 -2.88
N GLU A 132 -16.36 -7.46 -1.59
CA GLU A 132 -17.59 -7.01 -0.90
C GLU A 132 -17.65 -5.47 -0.77
N ASP A 133 -16.48 -4.81 -0.72
CA ASP A 133 -16.34 -3.35 -0.69
C ASP A 133 -16.23 -2.73 -2.12
N ASP A 134 -16.50 -3.48 -3.18
CA ASP A 134 -16.33 -3.08 -4.59
C ASP A 134 -14.87 -2.68 -4.94
N VAL A 135 -13.89 -3.37 -4.37
CA VAL A 135 -12.45 -3.15 -4.56
C VAL A 135 -11.80 -4.44 -5.04
N MET A 136 -10.81 -4.32 -5.92
CA MET A 136 -9.97 -5.44 -6.35
C MET A 136 -8.50 -5.06 -6.39
N VAL A 137 -7.62 -6.07 -6.30
CA VAL A 137 -6.18 -5.90 -6.39
C VAL A 137 -5.75 -5.89 -7.85
N LEU A 138 -4.90 -4.94 -8.22
CA LEU A 138 -4.18 -4.93 -9.50
C LEU A 138 -2.73 -5.36 -9.34
N VAL A 139 -2.04 -4.86 -8.31
CA VAL A 139 -0.63 -5.17 -8.04
C VAL A 139 -0.48 -5.55 -6.58
N HIS A 140 -0.01 -6.76 -6.33
CA HIS A 140 0.40 -7.15 -4.99
C HIS A 140 1.77 -6.56 -4.65
N GLY A 141 1.94 -6.13 -3.40
CA GLY A 141 3.22 -5.65 -2.94
C GLY A 141 3.33 -5.69 -1.41
N TYR A 142 4.42 -6.25 -0.93
CA TYR A 142 4.83 -6.19 0.46
C TYR A 142 6.16 -5.46 0.57
N LEU A 143 6.27 -4.59 1.54
CA LEU A 143 7.54 -3.95 1.89
C LEU A 143 7.94 -4.34 3.29
N ALA A 144 9.20 -4.68 3.47
CA ALA A 144 9.81 -4.81 4.79
C ALA A 144 10.09 -3.42 5.38
N GLY A 145 10.33 -3.40 6.67
CA GLY A 145 10.68 -2.19 7.38
C GLY A 145 11.26 -2.49 8.77
N GLY A 146 11.60 -1.44 9.49
CA GLY A 146 12.28 -1.54 10.74
C GLY A 146 11.83 -0.51 11.76
N PHE A 147 12.71 -0.24 12.74
CA PHE A 147 12.54 0.79 13.73
C PHE A 147 13.60 1.88 13.59
N ALA A 148 13.23 3.10 13.93
CA ALA A 148 14.18 4.20 14.09
C ALA A 148 13.91 4.94 15.39
N GLY A 149 14.96 5.19 16.15
CA GLY A 149 14.90 5.86 17.44
C GLY A 149 15.68 7.17 17.47
N LYS A 150 15.09 8.19 18.07
CA LYS A 150 15.67 9.53 18.15
C LYS A 150 16.91 9.57 19.04
N ASP A 151 16.87 8.86 20.16
CA ASP A 151 17.91 8.92 21.19
C ASP A 151 18.59 7.56 21.46
N GLY A 152 18.34 6.56 20.63
CA GLY A 152 18.94 5.22 20.76
C GLY A 152 18.23 4.16 19.93
N CYS A 153 18.81 2.98 19.91
CA CYS A 153 18.35 1.85 19.14
C CYS A 153 17.08 1.20 19.75
N ILE A 154 16.31 0.55 18.90
CA ILE A 154 15.13 -0.22 19.30
C ILE A 154 15.30 -1.60 18.66
N THR A 155 15.84 -2.55 19.41
CA THR A 155 16.04 -3.93 18.97
C THR A 155 15.15 -4.90 19.74
N SER A 156 14.72 -4.55 20.95
CA SER A 156 13.93 -5.42 21.82
C SER A 156 12.72 -4.70 22.43
N PRO A 157 11.70 -5.42 22.92
CA PRO A 157 10.60 -4.81 23.67
C PRO A 157 11.03 -3.96 24.86
N GLY A 158 12.18 -4.31 25.47
CA GLY A 158 12.75 -3.59 26.62
C GLY A 158 13.20 -2.16 26.31
N ASP A 159 13.35 -1.79 25.04
CA ASP A 159 13.76 -0.45 24.62
C ASP A 159 12.57 0.53 24.49
N MET A 160 11.33 0.03 24.63
CA MET A 160 10.13 0.83 24.41
C MET A 160 9.54 1.57 25.61
N PRO A 161 9.75 1.13 26.88
CA PRO A 161 9.08 1.79 28.01
C PRO A 161 9.37 3.29 28.06
N GLY A 162 8.28 4.07 28.15
CA GLY A 162 8.34 5.52 28.24
C GLY A 162 8.56 6.28 26.92
N LYS A 163 8.76 5.59 25.79
CA LYS A 163 8.88 6.24 24.49
C LYS A 163 7.50 6.56 23.90
N GLN A 164 7.39 7.72 23.28
CA GLN A 164 6.29 8.06 22.39
C GLN A 164 6.63 7.53 20.99
N THR A 165 5.92 6.52 20.50
CA THR A 165 6.22 5.89 19.21
C THR A 165 5.08 5.95 18.22
N ARG A 166 5.43 6.07 16.95
CA ARG A 166 4.47 5.89 15.86
C ARG A 166 4.14 4.41 15.68
N ALA A 167 2.89 4.10 15.41
CA ALA A 167 2.48 2.81 14.89
C ALA A 167 1.72 2.94 13.56
N ALA A 168 1.95 1.96 12.67
CA ALA A 168 1.40 1.96 11.31
C ALA A 168 -0.06 1.49 11.25
N GLY A 169 -0.50 0.68 12.19
CA GLY A 169 -1.84 0.11 12.28
C GLY A 169 -2.03 -0.61 13.60
N LYS A 170 -3.27 -1.08 13.81
CA LYS A 170 -3.76 -1.57 15.10
C LYS A 170 -2.91 -2.71 15.69
N ALA A 171 -2.46 -3.66 14.86
CA ALA A 171 -1.62 -4.76 15.33
C ALA A 171 -0.29 -4.26 15.95
N PHE A 172 0.41 -3.32 15.29
CA PHE A 172 1.59 -2.71 15.86
C PHE A 172 1.30 -1.81 17.07
N GLU A 173 0.16 -1.11 17.08
CA GLU A 173 -0.28 -0.32 18.23
C GLU A 173 -0.40 -1.18 19.49
N GLN A 174 -1.03 -2.34 19.38
CA GLN A 174 -1.23 -3.27 20.50
C GLN A 174 0.09 -3.86 21.00
N MET A 175 0.97 -4.32 20.11
CA MET A 175 2.28 -4.86 20.50
C MET A 175 3.15 -3.79 21.17
N LEU A 176 3.27 -2.61 20.60
CA LEU A 176 4.10 -1.53 21.14
C LEU A 176 3.57 -0.98 22.46
N ALA A 177 2.24 -0.90 22.62
CA ALA A 177 1.61 -0.58 23.89
C ALA A 177 1.90 -1.67 24.95
N GLY A 178 1.85 -2.95 24.56
CA GLY A 178 2.25 -4.08 25.40
C GLY A 178 3.73 -4.01 25.82
N ALA A 179 4.60 -3.43 25.01
CA ALA A 179 5.98 -3.13 25.33
C ALA A 179 6.16 -1.90 26.25
N GLY A 180 5.09 -1.21 26.65
CA GLY A 180 5.14 -0.04 27.53
C GLY A 180 5.37 1.30 26.82
N ALA A 181 5.19 1.37 25.51
CA ALA A 181 5.24 2.61 24.76
C ALA A 181 3.90 3.38 24.82
N SER A 182 3.97 4.69 24.65
CA SER A 182 2.84 5.54 24.31
C SER A 182 2.68 5.60 22.79
N ILE A 183 1.46 5.44 22.27
CA ILE A 183 1.22 5.29 20.85
C ILE A 183 0.70 6.57 20.22
N ALA A 184 1.31 6.94 19.08
CA ALA A 184 0.79 7.95 18.16
C ALA A 184 0.45 7.28 16.83
N SER A 185 -0.86 7.09 16.57
CA SER A 185 -1.34 6.52 15.31
C SER A 185 -1.38 7.58 14.22
N MET A 186 -0.47 7.50 13.24
CA MET A 186 -0.36 8.47 12.16
C MET A 186 0.14 7.84 10.84
N ALA A 187 -0.08 8.53 9.72
CA ALA A 187 0.47 8.11 8.43
C ALA A 187 2.01 8.22 8.41
N SER A 188 2.68 7.42 7.55
CA SER A 188 4.14 7.49 7.44
C SER A 188 4.65 8.85 6.94
N SER A 189 3.85 9.56 6.15
CA SER A 189 4.15 10.93 5.67
C SER A 189 4.23 11.98 6.79
N GLU A 190 3.75 11.67 8.00
CA GLU A 190 3.74 12.59 9.14
C GLU A 190 4.95 12.36 10.09
N ILE A 191 5.66 11.24 9.94
CA ILE A 191 6.74 10.82 10.86
C ILE A 191 7.85 11.87 10.95
N TYR A 192 8.35 12.36 9.81
CA TYR A 192 9.45 13.34 9.78
C TYR A 192 9.16 14.55 10.65
N ASN A 193 8.02 15.20 10.43
CA ASN A 193 7.61 16.37 11.19
C ASN A 193 7.36 16.06 12.67
N ALA A 194 6.76 14.91 12.97
CA ALA A 194 6.51 14.50 14.35
C ALA A 194 7.81 14.23 15.13
N MET A 195 8.81 13.65 14.48
CA MET A 195 10.15 13.48 15.07
C MET A 195 10.87 14.82 15.21
N GLN A 196 10.86 15.66 14.17
CA GLN A 196 11.49 16.97 14.19
C GLN A 196 10.97 17.86 15.33
N THR A 197 9.67 17.84 15.57
CA THR A 197 9.01 18.64 16.62
C THR A 197 9.05 17.99 18.02
N GLY A 198 9.58 16.78 18.15
CA GLY A 198 9.66 16.06 19.41
C GLY A 198 8.34 15.44 19.88
N VAL A 199 7.39 15.26 18.97
CA VAL A 199 6.13 14.50 19.24
C VAL A 199 6.42 12.99 19.28
N LEU A 200 7.43 12.52 18.55
CA LEU A 200 7.85 11.13 18.53
C LEU A 200 9.30 10.98 19.01
N ASP A 201 9.54 9.92 19.79
CA ASP A 201 10.87 9.42 20.16
C ASP A 201 11.31 8.28 19.26
N ALA A 202 10.34 7.57 18.66
CA ALA A 202 10.57 6.41 17.82
C ALA A 202 9.51 6.25 16.74
N ALA A 203 9.85 5.51 15.67
CA ALA A 203 8.91 5.12 14.64
C ALA A 203 9.26 3.77 14.03
N ASN A 204 8.24 3.09 13.51
CA ASN A 204 8.37 1.96 12.58
C ASN A 204 7.72 2.32 11.24
N THR A 205 8.33 1.93 10.15
CA THR A 205 7.78 2.08 8.79
C THR A 205 8.57 1.22 7.80
N SER A 206 8.20 1.25 6.50
CA SER A 206 8.95 0.55 5.46
C SER A 206 10.31 1.18 5.21
N SER A 207 11.26 0.36 4.71
CA SER A 207 12.59 0.79 4.27
C SER A 207 12.51 1.97 3.31
N SER A 208 11.68 1.89 2.27
CA SER A 208 11.46 2.98 1.31
C SER A 208 10.90 4.25 1.95
N SER A 209 9.97 4.15 2.93
CA SER A 209 9.46 5.34 3.65
C SER A 209 10.52 5.99 4.52
N PHE A 210 11.42 5.22 5.14
CA PHE A 210 12.53 5.78 5.90
C PHE A 210 13.43 6.65 5.03
N VAL A 211 13.66 6.25 3.78
CA VAL A 211 14.47 6.99 2.80
C VAL A 211 13.67 8.15 2.17
N SER A 212 12.51 7.86 1.58
CA SER A 212 11.74 8.83 0.79
C SER A 212 11.20 10.00 1.61
N TYR A 213 10.95 9.80 2.91
CA TYR A 213 10.60 10.87 3.85
C TYR A 213 11.78 11.42 4.64
N ARG A 214 13.03 11.00 4.32
CA ARG A 214 14.28 11.51 4.93
C ARG A 214 14.32 11.36 6.45
N ILE A 215 13.73 10.29 6.99
CA ILE A 215 13.63 10.09 8.46
C ILE A 215 15.02 9.96 9.08
N TYR A 216 16.02 9.53 8.32
CA TYR A 216 17.43 9.46 8.74
C TYR A 216 18.00 10.79 9.26
N GLU A 217 17.40 11.94 8.92
CA GLU A 217 17.82 13.26 9.44
C GLU A 217 17.37 13.53 10.89
N GLN A 218 16.44 12.72 11.41
CA GLN A 218 15.76 12.99 12.68
C GLN A 218 16.06 11.96 13.77
N VAL A 219 16.89 10.96 13.48
CA VAL A 219 17.13 9.81 14.37
C VAL A 219 18.62 9.56 14.61
N ALA A 220 18.92 8.96 15.75
CA ALA A 220 20.29 8.58 16.12
C ALA A 220 20.58 7.11 15.81
N CYS A 221 19.56 6.25 15.76
CA CYS A 221 19.72 4.84 15.48
C CYS A 221 18.61 4.29 14.57
N TYR A 222 18.98 3.37 13.70
CA TYR A 222 18.10 2.62 12.82
C TYR A 222 18.31 1.12 12.98
N THR A 223 17.22 0.39 13.16
CA THR A 223 17.17 -1.07 13.17
C THR A 223 16.49 -1.50 11.86
N PRO A 224 17.27 -1.81 10.80
CA PRO A 224 16.74 -2.18 9.49
C PRO A 224 16.08 -3.56 9.51
N PRO A 225 15.26 -3.90 8.52
CA PRO A 225 14.91 -5.28 8.24
C PRO A 225 16.19 -6.00 7.78
N GLY A 226 16.62 -6.98 8.55
CA GLY A 226 17.74 -7.85 8.24
C GLY A 226 17.27 -9.29 8.11
N ASP A 227 18.03 -10.22 8.70
CA ASP A 227 17.62 -11.62 8.80
C ASP A 227 16.33 -11.81 9.61
N TYR A 228 15.99 -10.81 10.44
CA TYR A 228 14.83 -10.81 11.34
C TYR A 228 14.02 -9.52 11.17
N ALA A 229 13.06 -9.54 10.24
CA ALA A 229 12.17 -8.42 10.00
C ALA A 229 10.83 -8.62 10.71
N LEU A 230 10.57 -7.80 11.74
CA LEU A 230 9.31 -7.83 12.47
C LEU A 230 8.17 -7.15 11.66
N TRP A 231 8.53 -6.18 10.85
CA TRP A 231 7.61 -5.33 10.10
C TRP A 231 7.60 -5.69 8.62
N PHE A 232 6.48 -6.23 8.14
CA PHE A 232 6.14 -6.36 6.73
C PHE A 232 4.72 -5.86 6.53
N MET A 233 4.52 -4.95 5.59
CA MET A 233 3.21 -4.37 5.31
C MET A 233 2.79 -4.63 3.88
N TYR A 234 1.58 -5.12 3.72
CA TYR A 234 0.93 -5.24 2.43
C TYR A 234 0.48 -3.85 1.94
N GLN A 235 0.97 -3.46 0.77
CA GLN A 235 0.78 -2.14 0.17
C GLN A 235 0.43 -2.30 -1.31
N PRO A 236 -0.75 -2.86 -1.61
CA PRO A 236 -1.18 -3.15 -2.97
C PRO A 236 -1.53 -1.89 -3.76
N MET A 237 -1.53 -2.01 -5.10
CA MET A 237 -2.30 -1.15 -5.96
C MET A 237 -3.71 -1.74 -6.11
N LEU A 238 -4.70 -0.93 -5.80
CA LEU A 238 -6.11 -1.28 -5.82
C LEU A 238 -6.86 -0.47 -6.87
N ILE A 239 -7.92 -1.04 -7.42
CA ILE A 239 -8.89 -0.37 -8.28
C ILE A 239 -10.32 -0.60 -7.78
N ASN A 240 -11.21 0.36 -7.99
CA ASN A 240 -12.64 0.11 -7.82
C ASN A 240 -13.10 -0.92 -8.84
N LYS A 241 -13.77 -1.98 -8.37
CA LYS A 241 -14.16 -3.13 -9.19
C LYS A 241 -15.17 -2.73 -10.28
N THR A 242 -16.19 -1.95 -9.94
CA THR A 242 -17.17 -1.43 -10.91
C THR A 242 -16.48 -0.57 -11.96
N THR A 243 -15.50 0.25 -11.61
CA THR A 243 -14.70 1.02 -12.58
C THR A 243 -13.95 0.09 -13.53
N PHE A 244 -13.25 -0.94 -13.00
CA PHE A 244 -12.54 -1.91 -13.84
C PHE A 244 -13.49 -2.67 -14.79
N GLU A 245 -14.60 -3.16 -14.28
CA GLU A 245 -15.61 -3.87 -15.08
C GLU A 245 -16.28 -2.97 -16.14
N GLY A 246 -16.26 -1.65 -15.95
CA GLY A 246 -16.76 -0.65 -16.91
C GLY A 246 -15.81 -0.35 -18.07
N LEU A 247 -14.54 -0.78 -17.99
CA LEU A 247 -13.57 -0.65 -19.07
C LEU A 247 -13.88 -1.62 -20.21
N THR A 248 -13.42 -1.30 -21.41
CA THR A 248 -13.48 -2.26 -22.53
C THR A 248 -12.56 -3.46 -22.26
N GLU A 249 -12.82 -4.58 -22.92
CA GLU A 249 -11.99 -5.78 -22.79
C GLU A 249 -10.51 -5.50 -23.14
N GLU A 250 -10.25 -4.67 -24.16
CA GLU A 250 -8.88 -4.26 -24.54
C GLU A 250 -8.22 -3.41 -23.46
N GLN A 251 -8.95 -2.50 -22.80
CA GLN A 251 -8.45 -1.68 -21.69
C GLN A 251 -8.19 -2.53 -20.46
N GLN A 252 -9.08 -3.47 -20.12
CA GLN A 252 -8.88 -4.41 -19.00
C GLN A 252 -7.63 -5.26 -19.21
N GLN A 253 -7.43 -5.80 -20.43
CA GLN A 253 -6.26 -6.59 -20.78
C GLN A 253 -4.98 -5.77 -20.70
N ALA A 254 -4.97 -4.55 -21.22
CA ALA A 254 -3.82 -3.64 -21.14
C ALA A 254 -3.46 -3.30 -19.70
N LEU A 255 -4.46 -2.96 -18.86
CA LEU A 255 -4.25 -2.66 -17.45
C LEU A 255 -3.74 -3.87 -16.65
N THR A 256 -4.28 -5.07 -16.91
CA THR A 256 -3.84 -6.31 -16.28
C THR A 256 -2.38 -6.63 -16.66
N ALA A 257 -2.03 -6.54 -17.94
CA ALA A 257 -0.66 -6.79 -18.40
C ALA A 257 0.35 -5.79 -17.80
N ALA A 258 -0.03 -4.51 -17.73
CA ALA A 258 0.78 -3.47 -17.08
C ALA A 258 0.95 -3.75 -15.56
N ALA A 259 -0.11 -4.20 -14.90
CA ALA A 259 -0.07 -4.56 -13.48
C ALA A 259 0.85 -5.77 -13.21
N GLU A 260 0.82 -6.81 -14.05
CA GLU A 260 1.71 -7.97 -13.95
C GLU A 260 3.19 -7.57 -14.09
N THR A 261 3.51 -6.70 -15.06
CA THR A 261 4.86 -6.16 -15.24
C THR A 261 5.32 -5.36 -14.02
N ALA A 262 4.45 -4.48 -13.52
CA ALA A 262 4.73 -3.65 -12.36
C ALA A 262 4.86 -4.46 -11.06
N GLN A 263 4.12 -5.56 -10.91
CA GLN A 263 4.22 -6.46 -9.76
C GLN A 263 5.59 -7.15 -9.69
N ALA A 264 6.08 -7.66 -10.82
CA ALA A 264 7.39 -8.26 -10.90
C ALA A 264 8.51 -7.25 -10.53
N TYR A 265 8.40 -6.03 -11.04
CA TYR A 265 9.30 -4.92 -10.67
C TYR A 265 9.24 -4.60 -9.18
N TYR A 266 8.01 -4.47 -8.62
CA TYR A 266 7.80 -4.12 -7.22
C TYR A 266 8.45 -5.11 -6.26
N LEU A 267 8.32 -6.42 -6.54
CA LEU A 267 8.92 -7.48 -5.73
C LEU A 267 10.46 -7.38 -5.69
N GLU A 268 11.09 -7.13 -6.84
CA GLU A 268 12.54 -7.01 -6.93
C GLU A 268 13.06 -5.72 -6.30
N GLU A 269 12.37 -4.58 -6.49
CA GLU A 269 12.76 -3.31 -5.88
C GLU A 269 12.54 -3.33 -4.36
N ALA A 270 11.47 -3.96 -3.86
CA ALA A 270 11.24 -4.11 -2.43
C ALA A 270 12.42 -4.77 -1.69
N LYS A 271 13.07 -5.76 -2.33
CA LYS A 271 14.27 -6.41 -1.78
C LYS A 271 15.48 -5.46 -1.76
N LYS A 272 15.61 -4.62 -2.79
CA LYS A 272 16.73 -3.65 -2.89
C LYS A 272 16.59 -2.50 -1.90
N GLU A 273 15.36 -2.04 -1.65
CA GLU A 273 15.03 -0.96 -0.72
C GLU A 273 15.54 -1.24 0.72
N ASP A 274 15.60 -2.50 1.13
CA ASP A 274 16.11 -2.87 2.45
C ASP A 274 17.61 -2.58 2.59
N ALA A 275 18.40 -2.98 1.59
CA ALA A 275 19.83 -2.69 1.55
C ALA A 275 20.12 -1.20 1.34
N GLU A 276 19.31 -0.53 0.50
CA GLU A 276 19.43 0.89 0.23
C GLU A 276 19.13 1.73 1.48
N SER A 277 18.10 1.38 2.24
CA SER A 277 17.78 2.08 3.48
C SER A 277 18.92 2.01 4.49
N ARG A 278 19.52 0.84 4.67
CA ARG A 278 20.72 0.69 5.51
C ARG A 278 21.85 1.61 5.06
N ARG A 279 22.18 1.58 3.74
CA ARG A 279 23.25 2.39 3.16
C ARG A 279 23.02 3.89 3.38
N VAL A 280 21.80 4.38 3.14
CA VAL A 280 21.45 5.81 3.30
C VAL A 280 21.60 6.25 4.77
N PHE A 281 21.18 5.41 5.72
CA PHE A 281 21.32 5.72 7.16
C PHE A 281 22.78 5.70 7.61
N GLU A 282 23.59 4.73 7.15
CA GLU A 282 25.03 4.67 7.41
C GLU A 282 25.76 5.91 6.87
N GLU A 283 25.45 6.32 5.61
CA GLU A 283 26.01 7.52 4.99
C GLU A 283 25.60 8.82 5.72
N ALA A 284 24.41 8.84 6.30
CA ALA A 284 23.95 9.94 7.14
C ALA A 284 24.59 9.97 8.54
N GLY A 285 25.41 8.96 8.89
CA GLY A 285 26.06 8.85 10.19
C GLY A 285 25.15 8.35 11.30
N VAL A 286 24.02 7.74 10.96
CA VAL A 286 23.09 7.11 11.91
C VAL A 286 23.64 5.75 12.35
N GLU A 287 23.57 5.45 13.64
CA GLU A 287 23.94 4.13 14.16
C GLU A 287 23.00 3.04 13.58
N ILE A 288 23.59 1.91 13.17
CA ILE A 288 22.84 0.75 12.70
C ILE A 288 22.90 -0.34 13.75
N ALA A 289 21.76 -0.84 14.19
CA ALA A 289 21.65 -1.94 15.14
C ALA A 289 20.79 -3.07 14.56
N ASP A 290 21.42 -4.16 14.19
CA ASP A 290 20.71 -5.34 13.70
C ASP A 290 20.02 -6.07 14.85
N MET A 291 18.79 -6.51 14.61
CA MET A 291 18.03 -7.32 15.55
C MET A 291 18.61 -8.74 15.58
N THR A 292 18.87 -9.26 16.77
CA THR A 292 19.28 -10.66 16.97
C THR A 292 18.06 -11.60 16.93
N ALA A 293 18.32 -12.91 16.77
CA ALA A 293 17.26 -13.92 16.84
C ALA A 293 16.50 -13.90 18.17
N GLU A 294 17.22 -13.67 19.29
CA GLU A 294 16.62 -13.62 20.63
C GLU A 294 15.71 -12.39 20.80
N GLU A 295 16.15 -11.23 20.31
CA GLU A 295 15.36 -9.98 20.35
C GLU A 295 14.11 -10.09 19.44
N PHE A 296 14.27 -10.67 18.25
CA PHE A 296 13.14 -10.94 17.36
C PHE A 296 12.11 -11.88 18.00
N GLU A 297 12.58 -12.97 18.65
CA GLU A 297 11.68 -13.90 19.32
C GLU A 297 10.95 -13.25 20.49
N ALA A 298 11.62 -12.36 21.25
CA ALA A 298 10.98 -11.59 22.30
C ALA A 298 9.86 -10.68 21.76
N TRP A 299 10.08 -10.03 20.64
CA TRP A 299 9.05 -9.25 19.96
C TRP A 299 7.89 -10.14 19.45
N ARG A 300 8.23 -11.29 18.86
CA ARG A 300 7.24 -12.23 18.32
C ARG A 300 6.36 -12.79 19.43
N GLN A 301 6.94 -13.17 20.54
CA GLN A 301 6.19 -13.63 21.71
C GLN A 301 5.25 -12.55 22.23
N LEU A 302 5.73 -11.30 22.39
CA LEU A 302 4.90 -10.18 22.81
C LEU A 302 3.74 -9.92 21.82
N ALA A 303 3.99 -9.99 20.50
CA ALA A 303 2.97 -9.85 19.50
C ALA A 303 1.91 -10.94 19.62
N GLN A 304 2.30 -12.20 19.85
CA GLN A 304 1.38 -13.31 20.07
C GLN A 304 0.50 -13.12 21.31
N GLU A 305 1.06 -12.57 22.39
CA GLU A 305 0.33 -12.29 23.64
C GLU A 305 -0.56 -11.05 23.56
N THR A 306 -0.37 -10.18 22.59
CA THR A 306 -1.09 -8.90 22.44
C THR A 306 -1.87 -8.83 21.09
N SER A 307 -1.17 -8.57 20.01
CA SER A 307 -1.75 -8.28 18.69
C SER A 307 -2.52 -9.45 18.10
N TYR A 308 -2.00 -10.68 18.22
CA TYR A 308 -2.66 -11.88 17.70
C TYR A 308 -3.94 -12.18 18.48
N VAL A 309 -3.87 -12.13 19.83
CA VAL A 309 -5.03 -12.33 20.69
C VAL A 309 -6.12 -11.29 20.39
N ALA A 310 -5.73 -10.02 20.38
CA ALA A 310 -6.68 -8.94 20.12
C ALA A 310 -7.27 -9.01 18.70
N PHE A 311 -6.50 -9.40 17.69
CA PHE A 311 -7.02 -9.60 16.34
C PHE A 311 -8.11 -10.67 16.30
N VAL A 312 -7.87 -11.82 16.94
CA VAL A 312 -8.86 -12.92 17.00
C VAL A 312 -10.12 -12.51 17.75
N GLU A 313 -9.99 -11.77 18.86
CA GLU A 313 -11.12 -11.30 19.66
C GLU A 313 -11.97 -10.22 18.95
N GLU A 314 -11.34 -9.35 18.17
CA GLU A 314 -11.98 -8.17 17.59
C GLU A 314 -12.41 -8.35 16.11
N THR A 315 -11.98 -9.44 15.46
CA THR A 315 -12.24 -9.68 14.04
C THR A 315 -13.19 -10.85 13.85
N PRO A 316 -14.38 -10.67 13.26
CA PRO A 316 -15.22 -11.78 12.86
C PRO A 316 -14.46 -12.76 11.95
N GLY A 317 -14.45 -14.05 12.29
CA GLY A 317 -13.65 -15.05 11.56
C GLY A 317 -12.12 -14.92 11.74
N GLY A 318 -11.65 -14.08 12.69
CA GLY A 318 -10.25 -13.75 12.87
C GLY A 318 -9.34 -14.94 13.12
N GLN A 319 -9.81 -15.96 13.86
CA GLN A 319 -9.02 -17.18 14.09
C GLN A 319 -8.81 -17.96 12.79
N GLU A 320 -9.86 -18.16 12.00
CA GLU A 320 -9.76 -18.86 10.71
C GLU A 320 -8.83 -18.16 9.75
N LEU A 321 -8.94 -16.83 9.63
CA LEU A 321 -8.09 -16.02 8.78
C LEU A 321 -6.63 -16.06 9.25
N LEU A 322 -6.38 -16.02 10.56
CA LEU A 322 -5.05 -16.16 11.14
C LEU A 322 -4.44 -17.54 10.84
N ASP A 323 -5.24 -18.60 10.98
CA ASP A 323 -4.79 -19.97 10.69
C ASP A 323 -4.41 -20.13 9.21
N LEU A 324 -5.17 -19.52 8.28
CA LEU A 324 -4.83 -19.50 6.85
C LEU A 324 -3.49 -18.79 6.61
N ALA A 325 -3.26 -17.65 7.25
CA ALA A 325 -2.00 -16.91 7.11
C ALA A 325 -0.79 -17.67 7.68
N LEU A 326 -0.96 -18.32 8.84
CA LEU A 326 0.08 -19.11 9.49
C LEU A 326 0.39 -20.43 8.76
N ALA A 327 -0.52 -20.94 7.94
CA ALA A 327 -0.33 -22.16 7.15
C ALA A 327 0.56 -21.98 5.91
N VAL A 328 0.87 -20.73 5.54
CA VAL A 328 1.78 -20.41 4.43
C VAL A 328 3.23 -20.58 4.91
N ASP A 329 3.99 -21.46 4.26
CA ASP A 329 5.39 -21.77 4.62
C ASP A 329 6.42 -20.87 3.92
#